data_725725a9b513eb437c511f7694545452
#
_entry.id   725725a9b513eb437c511f7694545452
#
_cell.length_a   1.000
_cell.length_b   1.000
_cell.length_c   1.000
_cell.angle_alpha   90.00
_cell.angle_beta   90.00
_cell.angle_gamma   90.00
#
_symmetry.space_group_name_H-M   'P 1'
#
loop_
_entity.id
_entity.type
_entity.pdbx_description
1 polymer ?
#
loop_
_entity_poly.entity_id
_entity_poly.type
_entity_poly.pdbx_seq_one_letter_code
_entity_poly.pdbx_strand_id
1 'polypeptide(L)'
;GGTGISVADAASYKPNVDNKEYNKHVAFSLEGVKQAALDPDTVYYPKRRGIDFYHHYREDLALFAEMGFKVLRLSIAWTRLYPTGEEEEPNREGIAFYKAVFEEMRRLGIEPLVTLSHYEMPLSLSVKYNGWADRRVIDLFVRFCRTCFEEFGPYVKRWLTFNEIDSIIRHPFTSGGILPELSDGNERKCCYQGLHH
;
A
#
# COMPACT_ATOMS: atom_id res chain seq x y z
N GLY A 1 -3.11 -3.43 9.44
CA GLY A 1 -2.07 -3.57 9.93
C GLY A 1 -0.84 -4.34 9.53
N GLY A 2 0.16 -3.68 9.06
CA GLY A 2 1.52 -4.20 8.99
C GLY A 2 2.33 -3.64 10.15
N THR A 3 3.63 -3.85 10.12
CA THR A 3 4.56 -3.25 11.06
C THR A 3 4.84 -1.78 10.74
N GLY A 4 4.31 -1.23 9.63
CA GLY A 4 4.43 0.15 9.20
C GLY A 4 3.10 0.74 8.74
N ILE A 5 3.07 2.07 8.59
CA ILE A 5 1.91 2.83 8.13
C ILE A 5 2.11 3.25 6.68
N SER A 6 1.12 2.99 5.83
CA SER A 6 1.07 3.41 4.44
C SER A 6 0.31 4.74 4.27
N VAL A 7 0.43 5.35 3.09
CA VAL A 7 -0.38 6.52 2.72
C VAL A 7 -1.89 6.24 2.82
N ALA A 8 -2.31 5.00 2.57
CA ALA A 8 -3.71 4.61 2.70
C ALA A 8 -4.20 4.65 4.15
N ASP A 9 -3.34 4.37 5.11
CA ASP A 9 -3.66 4.32 6.54
C ASP A 9 -3.84 5.70 7.17
N ALA A 10 -3.48 6.78 6.48
CA ALA A 10 -3.70 8.15 6.94
C ALA A 10 -5.14 8.64 6.72
N ALA A 11 -5.92 7.94 5.88
CA ALA A 11 -7.32 8.30 5.64
C ALA A 11 -8.20 8.01 6.86
N SER A 12 -8.67 9.06 7.52
CA SER A 12 -9.56 8.96 8.68
C SER A 12 -11.04 9.09 8.28
N TYR A 13 -11.91 8.59 9.15
CA TYR A 13 -13.35 8.79 9.04
C TYR A 13 -13.86 9.63 10.20
N LYS A 14 -14.60 10.69 9.88
CA LYS A 14 -15.31 11.52 10.87
C LYS A 14 -16.82 11.50 10.58
N PRO A 15 -17.66 11.30 11.60
CA PRO A 15 -19.11 11.42 11.42
C PRO A 15 -19.48 12.88 11.09
N ASN A 16 -20.57 13.05 10.34
CA ASN A 16 -21.18 14.35 10.03
C ASN A 16 -20.32 15.34 9.23
N VAL A 17 -19.28 14.85 8.50
CA VAL A 17 -18.50 15.66 7.57
C VAL A 17 -18.40 14.97 6.20
N ASP A 18 -18.15 15.75 5.15
CA ASP A 18 -17.72 15.15 3.89
C ASP A 18 -16.28 14.61 4.05
N ASN A 19 -16.17 13.31 4.24
CA ASN A 19 -14.89 12.67 4.50
C ASN A 19 -13.94 12.74 3.31
N LYS A 20 -14.43 12.86 2.08
CA LYS A 20 -13.59 13.03 0.91
C LYS A 20 -12.88 14.39 0.93
N GLU A 21 -13.62 15.46 1.18
CA GLU A 21 -13.07 16.81 1.27
C GLU A 21 -12.22 16.97 2.56
N TYR A 22 -12.67 16.43 3.69
CA TYR A 22 -11.89 16.44 4.91
C TYR A 22 -10.51 15.78 4.72
N ASN A 23 -10.45 14.59 4.15
CA ASN A 23 -9.19 13.90 3.95
C ASN A 23 -8.29 14.65 2.96
N LYS A 24 -8.86 15.18 1.88
CA LYS A 24 -8.10 15.94 0.88
C LYS A 24 -7.42 17.19 1.47
N HIS A 25 -8.12 17.93 2.31
CA HIS A 25 -7.65 19.24 2.79
C HIS A 25 -7.04 19.23 4.18
N VAL A 26 -7.32 18.23 5.00
CA VAL A 26 -6.86 18.17 6.40
C VAL A 26 -6.00 16.95 6.66
N ALA A 27 -6.54 15.74 6.48
CA ALA A 27 -5.83 14.52 6.83
C ALA A 27 -4.62 14.26 5.92
N PHE A 28 -4.67 14.70 4.66
CA PHE A 28 -3.58 14.56 3.68
C PHE A 28 -2.68 15.80 3.57
N SER A 29 -2.77 16.73 4.51
CA SER A 29 -1.75 17.76 4.71
C SER A 29 -0.51 17.15 5.36
N LEU A 30 0.66 17.78 5.20
CA LEU A 30 1.91 17.30 5.83
C LEU A 30 1.76 17.13 7.35
N GLU A 31 1.10 18.07 8.01
CA GLU A 31 0.83 17.98 9.45
C GLU A 31 -0.18 16.86 9.76
N GLY A 32 -1.26 16.76 9.01
CA GLY A 32 -2.29 15.74 9.19
C GLY A 32 -1.73 14.32 9.06
N VAL A 33 -0.88 14.06 8.07
CA VAL A 33 -0.27 12.74 7.89
C VAL A 33 0.76 12.40 8.96
N LYS A 34 1.50 13.40 9.47
CA LYS A 34 2.41 13.21 10.62
C LYS A 34 1.63 12.88 11.89
N GLN A 35 0.51 13.55 12.14
CA GLN A 35 -0.37 13.24 13.27
C GLN A 35 -0.97 11.84 13.12
N ALA A 36 -1.46 11.47 11.94
CA ALA A 36 -1.96 10.12 11.67
C ALA A 36 -0.89 9.05 11.93
N ALA A 37 0.37 9.31 11.59
CA ALA A 37 1.46 8.37 11.84
C ALA A 37 1.70 8.08 13.33
N LEU A 38 1.41 9.04 14.19
CA LEU A 38 1.61 8.95 15.64
C LEU A 38 0.34 8.53 16.41
N ASP A 39 -0.81 8.60 15.75
CA ASP A 39 -2.10 8.31 16.40
C ASP A 39 -2.29 6.81 16.65
N PRO A 40 -2.42 6.37 17.91
CA PRO A 40 -2.69 4.98 18.27
C PRO A 40 -4.17 4.58 18.08
N ASP A 41 -4.81 5.01 16.99
CA ASP A 41 -6.23 4.77 16.68
C ASP A 41 -7.22 5.51 17.61
N THR A 42 -6.88 6.70 18.09
CA THR A 42 -7.84 7.58 18.78
C THR A 42 -8.88 8.14 17.80
N VAL A 43 -8.51 8.27 16.54
CA VAL A 43 -9.40 8.52 15.40
C VAL A 43 -9.64 7.22 14.65
N TYR A 44 -10.81 7.07 14.04
CA TYR A 44 -11.10 5.88 13.25
C TYR A 44 -10.45 5.96 11.84
N TYR A 45 -9.57 5.02 11.55
CA TYR A 45 -8.89 4.84 10.27
C TYR A 45 -9.36 3.54 9.60
N PRO A 46 -10.35 3.58 8.72
CA PRO A 46 -10.97 2.37 8.16
C PRO A 46 -9.99 1.42 7.50
N LYS A 47 -8.98 1.97 6.81
CA LYS A 47 -8.02 1.18 6.03
C LYS A 47 -6.96 0.48 6.87
N ARG A 48 -6.72 0.89 8.10
CA ARG A 48 -5.77 0.22 9.01
C ARG A 48 -6.17 -1.21 9.33
N ARG A 49 -7.46 -1.50 9.35
CA ARG A 49 -8.00 -2.84 9.57
C ARG A 49 -8.61 -3.43 8.31
N GLY A 50 -9.37 -2.63 7.56
CA GLY A 50 -10.11 -3.08 6.39
C GLY A 50 -11.03 -4.25 6.76
N ILE A 51 -10.95 -5.33 5.99
CA ILE A 51 -11.67 -6.60 6.25
C ILE A 51 -10.88 -7.54 7.18
N ASP A 52 -9.77 -7.10 7.73
CA ASP A 52 -8.88 -7.89 8.60
C ASP A 52 -8.38 -9.20 7.97
N PHE A 53 -8.08 -9.15 6.68
CA PHE A 53 -7.61 -10.31 5.91
C PHE A 53 -6.39 -10.99 6.55
N TYR A 54 -5.56 -10.24 7.27
CA TYR A 54 -4.40 -10.80 7.97
C TYR A 54 -4.76 -11.93 8.93
N HIS A 55 -5.84 -11.78 9.67
CA HIS A 55 -6.30 -12.79 10.63
C HIS A 55 -7.27 -13.80 10.02
N HIS A 56 -8.02 -13.43 8.98
CA HIS A 56 -9.12 -14.22 8.42
C HIS A 56 -8.85 -14.81 7.03
N TYR A 57 -7.63 -14.67 6.48
CA TYR A 57 -7.32 -15.09 5.10
C TYR A 57 -7.67 -16.57 4.81
N ARG A 58 -7.56 -17.47 5.80
CA ARG A 58 -7.87 -18.89 5.59
C ARG A 58 -9.37 -19.12 5.36
N GLU A 59 -10.18 -18.46 6.14
CA GLU A 59 -11.65 -18.51 6.05
C GLU A 59 -12.11 -17.85 4.75
N ASP A 60 -11.57 -16.65 4.45
CA ASP A 60 -11.89 -15.91 3.23
C ASP A 60 -11.52 -16.71 1.98
N LEU A 61 -10.32 -17.30 1.94
CA LEU A 61 -9.88 -18.12 0.81
C LEU A 61 -10.72 -19.40 0.65
N ALA A 62 -11.15 -20.02 1.74
CA ALA A 62 -12.03 -21.17 1.69
C ALA A 62 -13.38 -20.80 1.07
N LEU A 63 -13.96 -19.65 1.44
CA LEU A 63 -15.18 -19.13 0.84
C LEU A 63 -15.02 -18.87 -0.66
N PHE A 64 -13.91 -18.25 -1.08
CA PHE A 64 -13.64 -18.05 -2.50
C PHE A 64 -13.53 -19.37 -3.28
N ALA A 65 -12.92 -20.39 -2.68
CA ALA A 65 -12.85 -21.72 -3.28
C ALA A 65 -14.23 -22.37 -3.39
N GLU A 66 -15.07 -22.28 -2.36
CA GLU A 66 -16.46 -22.75 -2.37
C GLU A 66 -17.28 -22.05 -3.45
N MET A 67 -17.09 -20.75 -3.65
CA MET A 67 -17.71 -19.99 -4.74
C MET A 67 -17.19 -20.36 -6.13
N GLY A 68 -16.17 -21.22 -6.23
CA GLY A 68 -15.61 -21.71 -7.48
C GLY A 68 -14.54 -20.80 -8.11
N PHE A 69 -14.00 -19.80 -7.42
CA PHE A 69 -12.94 -18.94 -7.94
C PHE A 69 -11.67 -19.73 -8.26
N LYS A 70 -11.08 -19.45 -9.42
CA LYS A 70 -9.83 -20.07 -9.89
C LYS A 70 -8.65 -19.12 -9.85
N VAL A 71 -8.91 -17.83 -9.80
CA VAL A 71 -7.91 -16.78 -9.71
C VAL A 71 -8.37 -15.77 -8.69
N LEU A 72 -7.46 -15.33 -7.82
CA LEU A 72 -7.68 -14.22 -6.90
C LEU A 72 -6.60 -13.16 -7.11
N ARG A 73 -7.05 -11.93 -7.38
CA ARG A 73 -6.16 -10.77 -7.41
C ARG A 73 -6.03 -10.19 -6.00
N LEU A 74 -4.79 -10.02 -5.56
CA LEU A 74 -4.45 -9.36 -4.30
C LEU A 74 -3.19 -8.52 -4.47
N SER A 75 -2.89 -7.65 -3.51
CA SER A 75 -1.64 -6.89 -3.44
C SER A 75 -0.77 -7.34 -2.28
N ILE A 76 0.52 -7.03 -2.35
CA ILE A 76 1.46 -7.17 -1.25
C ILE A 76 1.69 -5.79 -0.67
N ALA A 77 1.32 -5.59 0.61
CA ALA A 77 1.55 -4.34 1.29
C ALA A 77 3.06 -4.09 1.45
N TRP A 78 3.57 -3.04 0.82
CA TRP A 78 4.99 -2.67 0.92
C TRP A 78 5.42 -2.51 2.37
N THR A 79 4.61 -1.83 3.19
CA THR A 79 4.86 -1.62 4.62
C THR A 79 4.89 -2.90 5.47
N ARG A 80 4.40 -4.03 4.97
CA ARG A 80 4.51 -5.30 5.67
C ARG A 80 5.88 -5.93 5.51
N LEU A 81 6.54 -5.69 4.37
CA LEU A 81 7.90 -6.17 4.10
C LEU A 81 8.96 -5.14 4.50
N TYR A 82 8.68 -3.88 4.28
CA TYR A 82 9.56 -2.74 4.59
C TYR A 82 8.73 -1.63 5.25
N PRO A 83 8.62 -1.61 6.58
CA PRO A 83 7.71 -0.72 7.33
C PRO A 83 7.86 0.76 7.02
N THR A 84 9.09 1.23 6.81
CA THR A 84 9.39 2.61 6.42
C THR A 84 9.75 2.75 4.93
N GLY A 85 10.00 1.62 4.25
CA GLY A 85 10.47 1.57 2.88
C GLY A 85 11.99 1.67 2.72
N GLU A 86 12.72 1.99 3.78
CA GLU A 86 14.18 2.24 3.74
C GLU A 86 15.03 1.14 4.41
N GLU A 87 14.41 0.16 5.04
CA GLU A 87 15.13 -0.93 5.68
C GLU A 87 16.05 -1.66 4.69
N GLU A 88 17.20 -2.11 5.16
CA GLU A 88 18.13 -2.91 4.36
C GLU A 88 17.61 -4.33 4.15
N GLU A 89 16.98 -4.90 5.19
CA GLU A 89 16.45 -6.25 5.20
C GLU A 89 14.92 -6.24 5.34
N PRO A 90 14.22 -7.15 4.66
CA PRO A 90 12.78 -7.24 4.75
C PRO A 90 12.33 -7.86 6.07
N ASN A 91 11.13 -7.50 6.52
CA ASN A 91 10.46 -8.11 7.67
C ASN A 91 10.13 -9.57 7.38
N ARG A 92 10.77 -10.49 8.09
CA ARG A 92 10.62 -11.93 7.93
C ARG A 92 9.22 -12.45 8.28
N GLU A 93 8.55 -11.83 9.24
CA GLU A 93 7.16 -12.17 9.58
C GLU A 93 6.21 -11.81 8.43
N GLY A 94 6.43 -10.66 7.78
CA GLY A 94 5.67 -10.28 6.60
C GLY A 94 5.84 -11.25 5.44
N ILE A 95 7.07 -11.71 5.20
CA ILE A 95 7.37 -12.74 4.19
C ILE A 95 6.66 -14.05 4.54
N ALA A 96 6.77 -14.51 5.79
CA ALA A 96 6.14 -15.75 6.24
C ALA A 96 4.61 -15.70 6.09
N PHE A 97 4.00 -14.55 6.40
CA PHE A 97 2.57 -14.35 6.20
C PHE A 97 2.14 -14.55 4.74
N TYR A 98 2.79 -13.85 3.79
CA TYR A 98 2.42 -13.99 2.37
C TYR A 98 2.71 -15.38 1.81
N LYS A 99 3.78 -16.05 2.25
CA LYS A 99 4.01 -17.46 1.90
C LYS A 99 2.86 -18.33 2.35
N ALA A 100 2.39 -18.16 3.59
CA ALA A 100 1.25 -18.93 4.12
C ALA A 100 -0.05 -18.65 3.33
N VAL A 101 -0.29 -17.40 2.92
CA VAL A 101 -1.43 -17.05 2.05
C VAL A 101 -1.33 -17.76 0.71
N PHE A 102 -0.17 -17.71 0.03
CA PHE A 102 0.00 -18.35 -1.28
C PHE A 102 -0.01 -19.87 -1.21
N GLU A 103 0.49 -20.46 -0.14
CA GLU A 103 0.38 -21.91 0.10
C GLU A 103 -1.08 -22.34 0.26
N GLU A 104 -1.87 -21.58 1.01
CA GLU A 104 -3.30 -21.83 1.18
C GLU A 104 -4.06 -21.67 -0.15
N MET A 105 -3.77 -20.61 -0.93
CA MET A 105 -4.32 -20.45 -2.28
C MET A 105 -4.02 -21.66 -3.17
N ARG A 106 -2.76 -22.12 -3.17
CA ARG A 106 -2.35 -23.30 -3.94
C ARG A 106 -3.09 -24.56 -3.47
N ARG A 107 -3.25 -24.77 -2.17
CA ARG A 107 -4.01 -25.89 -1.60
C ARG A 107 -5.47 -25.90 -2.06
N LEU A 108 -6.06 -24.72 -2.21
CA LEU A 108 -7.45 -24.52 -2.64
C LEU A 108 -7.63 -24.48 -4.17
N GLY A 109 -6.55 -24.57 -4.94
CA GLY A 109 -6.59 -24.49 -6.41
C GLY A 109 -6.92 -23.09 -6.95
N ILE A 110 -6.58 -22.04 -6.18
CA ILE A 110 -6.74 -20.64 -6.56
C ILE A 110 -5.38 -20.09 -6.98
N GLU A 111 -5.26 -19.59 -8.20
CA GLU A 111 -4.04 -18.97 -8.72
C GLU A 111 -3.94 -17.51 -8.25
N PRO A 112 -2.81 -17.08 -7.66
CA PRO A 112 -2.60 -15.67 -7.31
C PRO A 112 -2.28 -14.82 -8.55
N LEU A 113 -2.94 -13.67 -8.68
CA LEU A 113 -2.57 -12.56 -9.55
C LEU A 113 -2.17 -11.39 -8.64
N VAL A 114 -0.89 -11.07 -8.58
CA VAL A 114 -0.37 -10.15 -7.56
C VAL A 114 -0.08 -8.78 -8.15
N THR A 115 -0.64 -7.75 -7.51
CA THR A 115 -0.29 -6.34 -7.77
C THR A 115 0.78 -5.91 -6.78
N LEU A 116 1.93 -5.42 -7.27
CA LEU A 116 3.04 -4.98 -6.44
C LEU A 116 2.74 -3.66 -5.71
N SER A 117 2.14 -2.70 -6.41
CA SER A 117 1.77 -1.42 -5.82
C SER A 117 0.28 -1.12 -6.03
N HIS A 118 -0.48 -1.08 -4.93
CA HIS A 118 -1.91 -0.78 -4.93
C HIS A 118 -2.24 0.26 -3.86
N TYR A 119 -1.55 1.43 -3.94
CA TYR A 119 -1.72 2.59 -3.05
C TYR A 119 -1.23 2.39 -1.60
N GLU A 120 -0.28 1.49 -1.38
CA GLU A 120 0.24 1.17 -0.04
C GLU A 120 1.70 1.63 0.16
N MET A 121 2.10 2.73 -0.48
CA MET A 121 3.43 3.32 -0.25
C MET A 121 3.64 3.60 1.25
N PRO A 122 4.82 3.27 1.82
CA PRO A 122 5.15 3.67 3.17
C PRO A 122 5.01 5.19 3.37
N LEU A 123 4.28 5.60 4.41
CA LEU A 123 4.00 7.01 4.69
C LEU A 123 5.28 7.83 4.91
N SER A 124 6.31 7.22 5.46
CA SER A 124 7.64 7.82 5.64
C SER A 124 8.24 8.31 4.32
N LEU A 125 8.05 7.57 3.21
CA LEU A 125 8.56 7.96 1.90
C LEU A 125 7.78 9.16 1.34
N SER A 126 6.49 9.28 1.65
CA SER A 126 5.70 10.46 1.33
C SER A 126 6.23 11.68 2.08
N VAL A 127 6.37 11.58 3.40
CA VAL A 127 6.81 12.70 4.25
C VAL A 127 8.26 13.12 3.96
N LYS A 128 9.15 12.18 3.67
CA LYS A 128 10.58 12.43 3.50
C LYS A 128 10.96 12.82 2.08
N TYR A 129 10.30 12.23 1.09
CA TYR A 129 10.69 12.32 -0.31
C TYR A 129 9.58 12.85 -1.23
N ASN A 130 8.43 13.22 -0.69
CA ASN A 130 7.25 13.57 -1.50
C ASN A 130 6.83 12.40 -2.44
N GLY A 131 6.91 11.18 -1.95
CA GLY A 131 6.49 9.99 -2.67
C GLY A 131 7.19 9.81 -4.02
N TRP A 132 6.43 9.46 -5.05
CA TRP A 132 6.97 9.21 -6.40
C TRP A 132 7.56 10.43 -7.10
N ALA A 133 7.41 11.65 -6.56
CA ALA A 133 8.06 12.83 -7.11
C ALA A 133 9.59 12.77 -6.99
N ASP A 134 10.12 12.03 -6.02
CA ASP A 134 11.55 11.87 -5.81
C ASP A 134 12.08 10.56 -6.42
N ARG A 135 13.13 10.66 -7.23
CA ARG A 135 13.74 9.54 -7.93
C ARG A 135 14.31 8.46 -6.99
N ARG A 136 14.70 8.82 -5.78
CA ARG A 136 15.22 7.87 -4.78
C ARG A 136 14.21 6.76 -4.41
N VAL A 137 12.93 7.04 -4.55
CA VAL A 137 11.87 6.07 -4.27
C VAL A 137 11.89 4.90 -5.26
N ILE A 138 12.42 5.09 -6.47
CA ILE A 138 12.58 4.03 -7.48
C ILE A 138 13.44 2.88 -6.92
N ASP A 139 14.62 3.19 -6.40
CA ASP A 139 15.55 2.15 -5.90
C ASP A 139 14.96 1.40 -4.70
N LEU A 140 14.22 2.09 -3.85
CA LEU A 140 13.51 1.49 -2.71
C LEU A 140 12.38 0.55 -3.19
N PHE A 141 11.65 0.94 -4.21
CA PHE A 141 10.61 0.10 -4.81
C PHE A 141 11.20 -1.11 -5.54
N VAL A 142 12.31 -0.93 -6.26
CA VAL A 142 13.03 -2.04 -6.91
C VAL A 142 13.49 -3.06 -5.88
N ARG A 143 13.99 -2.62 -4.71
CA ARG A 143 14.33 -3.53 -3.60
C ARG A 143 13.13 -4.33 -3.14
N PHE A 144 12.00 -3.67 -2.89
CA PHE A 144 10.74 -4.33 -2.54
C PHE A 144 10.29 -5.35 -3.60
N CYS A 145 10.31 -4.96 -4.88
CA CYS A 145 9.95 -5.85 -5.98
C CYS A 145 10.87 -7.08 -6.07
N ARG A 146 12.18 -6.88 -5.91
CA ARG A 146 13.15 -7.97 -5.90
C ARG A 146 12.82 -8.98 -4.81
N THR A 147 12.61 -8.53 -3.59
CA THR A 147 12.18 -9.40 -2.48
C THR A 147 10.88 -10.14 -2.83
N CYS A 148 9.89 -9.47 -3.42
CA CYS A 148 8.65 -10.13 -3.84
C CYS A 148 8.91 -11.24 -4.86
N PHE A 149 9.76 -11.00 -5.86
CA PHE A 149 10.07 -12.01 -6.88
C PHE A 149 10.90 -13.17 -6.33
N GLU A 150 11.88 -12.90 -5.48
CA GLU A 150 12.72 -13.93 -4.88
C GLU A 150 11.93 -14.81 -3.91
N GLU A 151 11.15 -14.22 -3.03
CA GLU A 151 10.45 -14.93 -1.96
C GLU A 151 9.12 -15.58 -2.43
N PHE A 152 8.41 -14.97 -3.36
CA PHE A 152 7.09 -15.41 -3.78
C PHE A 152 7.01 -15.93 -5.22
N GLY A 153 8.06 -15.79 -6.02
CA GLY A 153 8.14 -16.32 -7.39
C GLY A 153 7.78 -17.81 -7.51
N PRO A 154 8.12 -18.68 -6.54
CA PRO A 154 7.67 -20.09 -6.57
C PRO A 154 6.14 -20.29 -6.50
N TYR A 155 5.39 -19.30 -6.06
CA TYR A 155 3.93 -19.34 -5.91
C TYR A 155 3.19 -18.52 -6.96
N VAL A 156 3.77 -17.37 -7.35
CA VAL A 156 3.12 -16.35 -8.16
C VAL A 156 3.72 -16.30 -9.55
N LYS A 157 2.90 -16.56 -10.57
CA LYS A 157 3.32 -16.53 -11.99
C LYS A 157 2.95 -15.25 -12.71
N ARG A 158 1.96 -14.51 -12.19
CA ARG A 158 1.42 -13.32 -12.83
C ARG A 158 1.47 -12.12 -11.91
N TRP A 159 2.13 -11.06 -12.39
CA TRP A 159 2.37 -9.84 -11.65
C TRP A 159 1.84 -8.63 -12.40
N LEU A 160 1.27 -7.70 -11.66
CA LEU A 160 0.94 -6.35 -12.10
C LEU A 160 1.82 -5.38 -11.31
N THR A 161 2.42 -4.41 -11.99
CA THR A 161 3.34 -3.47 -11.33
C THR A 161 2.58 -2.46 -10.49
N PHE A 162 1.61 -1.77 -11.11
CA PHE A 162 0.82 -0.72 -10.47
C PHE A 162 -0.67 -0.91 -10.74
N ASN A 163 -1.49 -0.47 -9.79
CA ASN A 163 -2.91 -0.26 -10.03
C ASN A 163 -3.15 1.18 -10.46
N GLU A 164 -3.91 1.38 -11.55
CA GLU A 164 -4.39 2.69 -12.03
C GLU A 164 -3.35 3.81 -11.89
N ILE A 165 -2.21 3.68 -12.55
CA ILE A 165 -1.09 4.61 -12.40
C ILE A 165 -1.47 6.06 -12.74
N ASP A 166 -2.43 6.26 -13.66
CA ASP A 166 -2.95 7.58 -14.04
C ASP A 166 -3.73 8.27 -12.91
N SER A 167 -4.18 7.51 -11.91
CA SER A 167 -4.91 8.05 -10.75
C SER A 167 -4.11 9.05 -9.93
N ILE A 168 -2.77 9.04 -10.05
CA ILE A 168 -1.87 9.99 -9.38
C ILE A 168 -2.21 11.45 -9.71
N ILE A 169 -2.75 11.72 -10.92
CA ILE A 169 -3.15 13.07 -11.35
C ILE A 169 -4.41 13.54 -10.59
N ARG A 170 -5.30 12.61 -10.25
CA ARG A 170 -6.57 12.91 -9.56
C ARG A 170 -6.44 12.80 -8.04
N HIS A 171 -5.55 11.95 -7.58
CA HIS A 171 -5.36 11.60 -6.17
C HIS A 171 -3.87 11.56 -5.82
N PRO A 172 -3.17 12.72 -5.85
CA PRO A 172 -1.71 12.78 -5.71
C PRO A 172 -1.18 12.07 -4.47
N PHE A 173 -1.79 12.29 -3.32
CA PHE A 173 -1.35 11.67 -2.08
C PHE A 173 -1.66 10.17 -2.02
N THR A 174 -2.91 9.77 -2.20
CA THR A 174 -3.30 8.36 -2.02
C THR A 174 -2.71 7.44 -3.09
N SER A 175 -2.48 7.95 -4.29
CA SER A 175 -1.92 7.17 -5.40
C SER A 175 -0.41 7.34 -5.55
N GLY A 176 0.14 8.49 -5.15
CA GLY A 176 1.54 8.82 -5.41
C GLY A 176 2.35 9.19 -4.18
N GLY A 177 1.73 9.32 -3.01
CA GLY A 177 2.40 9.81 -1.80
C GLY A 177 2.83 11.28 -1.90
N ILE A 178 2.23 12.05 -2.83
CA ILE A 178 2.62 13.44 -3.11
C ILE A 178 1.81 14.37 -2.23
N LEU A 179 2.51 15.23 -1.50
CA LEU A 179 1.95 16.22 -0.59
C LEU A 179 2.07 17.63 -1.18
N PRO A 180 1.00 18.45 -1.11
CA PRO A 180 1.02 19.81 -1.64
C PRO A 180 2.16 20.67 -1.08
N GLU A 181 2.38 20.58 0.25
CA GLU A 181 3.38 21.38 0.97
C GLU A 181 4.83 21.04 0.59
N LEU A 182 5.07 19.84 0.05
CA LEU A 182 6.39 19.39 -0.42
C LEU A 182 6.56 19.55 -1.95
N SER A 183 5.59 20.18 -2.63
CA SER A 183 5.53 20.24 -4.09
C SER A 183 5.91 21.62 -4.66
N ASP A 184 6.48 22.52 -3.86
CA ASP A 184 6.90 23.89 -4.25
C ASP A 184 5.82 24.65 -5.04
N GLY A 185 4.55 24.50 -4.63
CA GLY A 185 3.40 25.13 -5.29
C GLY A 185 3.02 24.49 -6.64
N ASN A 186 3.63 23.39 -7.04
CA ASN A 186 3.35 22.72 -8.31
C ASN A 186 3.15 21.21 -8.17
N GLU A 187 2.13 20.82 -7.41
CA GLU A 187 1.75 19.41 -7.19
C GLU A 187 1.56 18.65 -8.51
N ARG A 188 0.96 19.30 -9.52
CA ARG A 188 0.72 18.67 -10.83
C ARG A 188 2.03 18.28 -11.52
N LYS A 189 3.06 19.13 -11.44
CA LYS A 189 4.40 18.81 -11.96
C LYS A 189 4.97 17.59 -11.24
N CYS A 190 4.85 17.53 -9.92
CA CYS A 190 5.27 16.36 -9.12
C CYS A 190 4.54 15.08 -9.53
N CYS A 191 3.24 15.16 -9.84
CA CYS A 191 2.48 14.01 -10.36
C CYS A 191 3.03 13.53 -11.71
N TYR A 192 3.28 14.42 -12.66
CA TYR A 192 3.89 14.02 -13.95
C TYR A 192 5.32 13.49 -13.78
N GLN A 193 6.07 14.03 -12.85
CA GLN A 193 7.40 13.51 -12.52
C GLN A 193 7.29 12.08 -11.96
N GLY A 194 6.32 11.83 -11.08
CA GLY A 194 6.05 10.49 -10.54
C GLY A 194 5.64 9.48 -11.61
N LEU A 195 4.86 9.92 -12.61
CA LEU A 195 4.51 9.05 -13.76
C LEU A 195 5.72 8.74 -14.65
N HIS A 196 6.68 9.66 -14.72
CA HIS A 196 7.91 9.46 -15.49
C HIS A 196 8.87 8.49 -14.80
N HIS A 197 8.92 8.50 -13.47
CA HIS A 197 9.74 7.59 -12.68
C HIS A 197 9.23 6.15 -12.75
#